data_3171c37857da482e7f171bb3047fd65a
#
_entry.id   3171c37857da482e7f171bb3047fd65a
#
_cell.length_a   1.000
_cell.length_b   1.000
_cell.length_c   1.000
_cell.angle_alpha   90.00
_cell.angle_beta   90.00
_cell.angle_gamma   90.00
#
_symmetry.space_group_name_H-M   'P 1'
#
loop_
_entity.id
_entity.type
_entity.pdbx_description
1 polymer ?
#
loop_
_entity_poly.entity_id
_entity_poly.type
_entity_poly.pdbx_seq_one_letter_code
_entity_poly.pdbx_strand_id
1 'polypeptide(L)'
;MIGVNLDTVCAISYLSVEYVRPPPDQKASFDMTDINAFIDDKVKTTDVFLFMKGTPDFPQCGFSGQVVQILNYLGIDYDSANVLENDELREGIKAYSNWPTIPQLYVKGEFVGGADITREMFQSGELQGLLEGKGIAVRQTA
;
A
#
# COMPACT_ATOMS: atom_id res chain seq x y z
N MET A 1 5.25 44.69 -32.29
CA MET A 1 5.32 44.96 -30.86
C MET A 1 4.29 44.16 -30.09
N ILE A 2 3.09 44.21 -30.52
CA ILE A 2 1.99 43.52 -29.82
C ILE A 2 2.16 42.00 -29.89
N GLY A 3 2.62 41.49 -31.01
CA GLY A 3 2.81 40.07 -31.19
C GLY A 3 3.86 39.42 -30.26
N VAL A 4 4.86 40.18 -29.87
CA VAL A 4 5.91 39.71 -29.00
C VAL A 4 5.37 39.36 -27.61
N ASN A 5 4.49 40.20 -27.09
CA ASN A 5 3.87 39.96 -25.79
C ASN A 5 2.94 38.76 -25.81
N LEU A 6 2.24 38.55 -26.89
CA LEU A 6 1.38 37.38 -27.05
C LEU A 6 2.17 36.10 -27.11
N ASP A 7 3.30 36.10 -27.79
CA ASP A 7 4.17 34.92 -27.84
C ASP A 7 4.72 34.56 -26.46
N THR A 8 5.07 35.55 -25.67
CA THR A 8 5.53 35.33 -24.32
C THR A 8 4.45 34.69 -23.46
N VAL A 9 3.23 35.18 -23.56
CA VAL A 9 2.10 34.60 -22.80
C VAL A 9 1.80 33.20 -23.26
N CYS A 10 1.81 32.96 -24.55
CA CYS A 10 1.63 31.61 -25.10
C CYS A 10 2.72 30.64 -24.63
N ALA A 11 3.95 31.10 -24.56
CA ALA A 11 5.06 30.29 -24.08
C ALA A 11 4.89 29.87 -22.61
N ILE A 12 4.41 30.75 -21.76
CA ILE A 12 4.13 30.46 -20.36
C ILE A 12 3.01 29.42 -20.23
N SER A 13 1.91 29.62 -20.95
CA SER A 13 0.82 28.66 -20.95
C SER A 13 1.26 27.31 -21.49
N TYR A 14 2.09 27.32 -22.49
CA TYR A 14 2.62 26.11 -23.09
C TYR A 14 3.49 25.33 -22.12
N LEU A 15 4.33 26.00 -21.35
CA LEU A 15 5.17 25.36 -20.34
C LEU A 15 4.34 24.66 -19.25
N SER A 16 3.24 25.23 -18.86
CA SER A 16 2.35 24.59 -17.89
C SER A 16 1.66 23.35 -18.46
N VAL A 17 1.46 23.33 -19.77
CA VAL A 17 0.87 22.17 -20.47
C VAL A 17 1.90 21.09 -20.74
N GLU A 18 3.15 21.46 -20.94
CA GLU A 18 4.22 20.49 -21.18
C GLU A 18 4.52 19.60 -19.98
N TYR A 19 4.10 19.99 -18.81
CA TYR A 19 4.12 19.09 -17.68
C TYR A 19 3.05 18.01 -17.88
N VAL A 20 3.11 17.35 -18.98
CA VAL A 20 2.20 16.26 -19.33
C VAL A 20 2.96 14.97 -19.12
N ARG A 21 2.25 14.09 -18.45
CA ARG A 21 2.58 12.70 -18.26
C ARG A 21 3.66 12.17 -19.20
N PRO A 22 4.65 11.45 -18.68
CA PRO A 22 5.59 10.71 -19.53
C PRO A 22 4.80 9.76 -20.44
N PRO A 23 5.30 9.52 -21.65
CA PRO A 23 4.63 8.63 -22.59
C PRO A 23 4.46 7.23 -22.00
N PRO A 24 3.35 6.56 -22.31
CA PRO A 24 3.02 5.27 -21.73
C PRO A 24 4.00 4.14 -22.04
N ASP A 25 4.89 4.34 -22.98
CA ASP A 25 5.86 3.34 -23.39
C ASP A 25 7.15 3.32 -22.55
N GLN A 26 7.35 4.34 -21.75
CA GLN A 26 8.41 4.26 -20.75
C GLN A 26 7.86 3.48 -19.56
N LYS A 27 8.16 2.21 -19.53
CA LYS A 27 8.23 1.49 -18.25
C LYS A 27 9.14 2.34 -17.38
N ALA A 28 8.55 3.23 -16.63
CA ALA A 28 9.27 3.95 -15.62
C ALA A 28 9.95 2.89 -14.76
N SER A 29 11.26 2.82 -14.83
CA SER A 29 12.02 2.14 -13.80
C SER A 29 11.66 2.91 -12.53
N PHE A 30 10.73 2.38 -11.75
CA PHE A 30 10.41 2.92 -10.46
C PHE A 30 11.70 2.86 -9.66
N ASP A 31 12.31 4.00 -9.49
CA ASP A 31 13.43 4.13 -8.59
C ASP A 31 12.95 3.67 -7.19
N MET A 32 13.83 3.07 -6.41
CA MET A 32 13.53 2.64 -5.05
C MET A 32 12.90 3.76 -4.21
N THR A 33 13.23 5.00 -4.53
CA THR A 33 12.64 6.19 -3.91
C THR A 33 11.14 6.30 -4.20
N ASP A 34 10.73 6.01 -5.44
CA ASP A 34 9.32 6.07 -5.84
C ASP A 34 8.50 4.95 -5.20
N ILE A 35 9.08 3.76 -5.09
CA ILE A 35 8.43 2.62 -4.43
C ILE A 35 8.23 2.90 -2.94
N ASN A 36 9.24 3.44 -2.27
CA ASN A 36 9.12 3.81 -0.86
C ASN A 36 8.04 4.87 -0.63
N ALA A 37 7.98 5.87 -1.50
CA ALA A 37 6.95 6.91 -1.44
C ALA A 37 5.56 6.32 -1.67
N PHE A 38 5.42 5.39 -2.61
CA PHE A 38 4.16 4.69 -2.86
C PHE A 38 3.71 3.89 -1.63
N ILE A 39 4.61 3.10 -1.05
CA ILE A 39 4.32 2.29 0.13
C ILE A 39 3.91 3.20 1.31
N ASP A 40 4.69 4.24 1.57
CA ASP A 40 4.46 5.17 2.65
C ASP A 40 3.10 5.86 2.52
N ASP A 41 2.76 6.29 1.32
CA ASP A 41 1.46 6.89 1.03
C ASP A 41 0.32 5.91 1.33
N LYS A 42 0.42 4.67 0.83
CA LYS A 42 -0.63 3.66 1.01
C LYS A 42 -0.84 3.30 2.47
N VAL A 43 0.21 3.07 3.22
CA VAL A 43 0.09 2.67 4.62
C VAL A 43 -0.37 3.81 5.53
N LYS A 44 -0.09 5.05 5.17
CA LYS A 44 -0.48 6.23 5.96
C LYS A 44 -1.88 6.73 5.63
N THR A 45 -2.32 6.60 4.39
CA THR A 45 -3.64 7.08 3.96
C THR A 45 -4.75 6.06 4.19
N THR A 46 -4.42 4.80 4.40
CA THR A 46 -5.36 3.71 4.61
C THR A 46 -5.27 3.21 6.05
N ASP A 47 -6.40 3.01 6.68
CA ASP A 47 -6.45 2.57 8.08
C ASP A 47 -5.80 1.20 8.27
N VAL A 48 -6.13 0.24 7.41
CA VAL A 48 -5.53 -1.10 7.41
C VAL A 48 -5.10 -1.44 5.99
N PHE A 49 -3.84 -1.77 5.82
CA PHE A 49 -3.28 -2.12 4.52
C PHE A 49 -2.51 -3.44 4.60
N LEU A 50 -2.76 -4.31 3.64
CA LEU A 50 -2.14 -5.63 3.57
C LEU A 50 -1.34 -5.79 2.28
N PHE A 51 -0.04 -6.00 2.40
CA PHE A 51 0.78 -6.44 1.28
C PHE A 51 0.79 -7.96 1.26
N MET A 52 0.29 -8.55 0.18
CA MET A 52 0.07 -9.99 0.11
C MET A 52 0.48 -10.56 -1.25
N LYS A 53 0.58 -11.86 -1.32
CA LYS A 53 0.75 -12.59 -2.58
C LYS A 53 -0.62 -13.01 -3.06
N GLY A 54 -1.03 -12.44 -4.19
CA GLY A 54 -2.36 -12.60 -4.74
C GLY A 54 -3.31 -11.50 -4.30
N THR A 55 -4.59 -11.79 -4.33
CA THR A 55 -5.66 -10.87 -3.93
C THR A 55 -6.46 -11.47 -2.78
N PRO A 56 -7.26 -10.65 -2.05
CA PRO A 56 -8.12 -11.20 -0.99
C PRO A 56 -9.08 -12.29 -1.47
N ASP A 57 -9.55 -12.18 -2.70
CA ASP A 57 -10.44 -13.20 -3.29
C ASP A 57 -9.68 -14.45 -3.76
N PHE A 58 -8.43 -14.27 -4.18
CA PHE A 58 -7.59 -15.34 -4.71
C PHE A 58 -6.18 -15.26 -4.14
N PRO A 59 -5.98 -15.58 -2.85
CA PRO A 59 -4.63 -15.62 -2.27
C PRO A 59 -3.77 -16.67 -2.95
N GLN A 60 -2.55 -16.29 -3.31
CA GLN A 60 -1.60 -17.19 -3.97
C GLN A 60 -0.60 -17.82 -2.98
N CYS A 61 -0.77 -17.55 -1.71
CA CYS A 61 0.08 -18.07 -0.63
C CYS A 61 -0.79 -18.39 0.56
N GLY A 62 -0.55 -19.54 1.20
CA GLY A 62 -1.31 -19.96 2.38
C GLY A 62 -1.20 -18.97 3.54
N PHE A 63 -0.03 -18.37 3.72
CA PHE A 63 0.18 -17.36 4.77
C PHE A 63 -0.61 -16.08 4.48
N SER A 64 -0.64 -15.63 3.23
CA SER A 64 -1.49 -14.49 2.83
C SER A 64 -2.97 -14.80 3.04
N GLY A 65 -3.39 -16.01 2.70
CA GLY A 65 -4.76 -16.47 2.91
C GLY A 65 -5.16 -16.47 4.38
N GLN A 66 -4.26 -16.86 5.27
CA GLN A 66 -4.52 -16.81 6.72
C GLN A 66 -4.81 -15.40 7.21
N VAL A 67 -4.00 -14.43 6.79
CA VAL A 67 -4.21 -13.03 7.18
C VAL A 67 -5.55 -12.51 6.65
N VAL A 68 -5.86 -12.80 5.39
CA VAL A 68 -7.14 -12.44 4.79
C VAL A 68 -8.32 -13.01 5.60
N GLN A 69 -8.24 -14.28 5.98
CA GLN A 69 -9.29 -14.93 6.79
C GLN A 69 -9.45 -14.25 8.14
N ILE A 70 -8.35 -13.89 8.79
CA ILE A 70 -8.38 -13.17 10.07
C ILE A 70 -9.06 -11.82 9.92
N LEU A 71 -8.67 -11.03 8.93
CA LEU A 71 -9.24 -9.71 8.69
C LEU A 71 -10.72 -9.80 8.34
N ASN A 72 -11.10 -10.77 7.52
CA ASN A 72 -12.50 -11.00 7.17
C ASN A 72 -13.33 -11.45 8.38
N TYR A 73 -12.78 -12.30 9.22
CA TYR A 73 -13.43 -12.73 10.45
C TYR A 73 -13.71 -11.56 11.39
N LEU A 74 -12.74 -10.68 11.56
CA LEU A 74 -12.92 -9.48 12.38
C LEU A 74 -13.86 -8.46 11.73
N GLY A 75 -14.16 -8.60 10.46
CA GLY A 75 -15.09 -7.75 9.74
C GLY A 75 -14.60 -6.32 9.57
N ILE A 76 -13.28 -6.12 9.48
CA ILE A 76 -12.68 -4.81 9.25
C ILE A 76 -12.53 -4.53 7.77
N ASP A 77 -12.62 -3.27 7.40
CA ASP A 77 -12.33 -2.82 6.05
C ASP A 77 -10.82 -2.61 5.90
N TYR A 78 -10.26 -3.11 4.81
CA TYR A 78 -8.84 -2.98 4.53
C TYR A 78 -8.59 -2.94 3.03
N ASP A 79 -7.48 -2.32 2.65
CA ASP A 79 -6.98 -2.37 1.28
C ASP A 79 -5.79 -3.30 1.20
N SER A 80 -5.50 -3.76 -0.01
CA SER A 80 -4.40 -4.69 -0.24
C SER A 80 -3.66 -4.37 -1.54
N ALA A 81 -2.43 -4.85 -1.61
CA ALA A 81 -1.63 -4.82 -2.83
C ALA A 81 -1.06 -6.21 -3.09
N ASN A 82 -1.16 -6.63 -4.36
CA ASN A 82 -0.59 -7.90 -4.80
C ASN A 82 0.86 -7.69 -5.23
N VAL A 83 1.78 -8.16 -4.41
CA VAL A 83 3.22 -8.01 -4.68
C VAL A 83 3.72 -8.91 -5.81
N LEU A 84 2.92 -9.88 -6.26
CA LEU A 84 3.30 -10.74 -7.39
C LEU A 84 3.20 -10.02 -8.75
N GLU A 85 2.44 -8.95 -8.81
CA GLU A 85 2.28 -8.15 -10.03
C GLU A 85 3.40 -7.15 -10.24
N ASN A 86 4.19 -6.89 -9.20
CA ASN A 86 5.25 -5.88 -9.24
C ASN A 86 6.41 -6.31 -8.36
N ASP A 87 7.50 -6.76 -8.99
CA ASP A 87 8.70 -7.20 -8.29
C ASP A 87 9.38 -6.07 -7.52
N GLU A 88 9.32 -4.85 -8.03
CA GLU A 88 9.86 -3.67 -7.34
C GLU A 88 9.12 -3.40 -6.04
N LEU A 89 7.80 -3.52 -6.06
CA LEU A 89 6.99 -3.41 -4.85
C LEU A 89 7.31 -4.54 -3.87
N ARG A 90 7.48 -5.76 -4.37
CA ARG A 90 7.80 -6.92 -3.56
C ARG A 90 9.13 -6.75 -2.82
N GLU A 91 10.15 -6.31 -3.50
CA GLU A 91 11.45 -6.04 -2.88
C GLU A 91 11.42 -4.76 -2.02
N GLY A 92 10.73 -3.74 -2.50
CA GLY A 92 10.60 -2.46 -1.79
C GLY A 92 9.91 -2.59 -0.44
N ILE A 93 8.85 -3.39 -0.34
CA ILE A 93 8.15 -3.56 0.95
C ILE A 93 9.00 -4.28 1.98
N LYS A 94 9.83 -5.23 1.57
CA LYS A 94 10.76 -5.91 2.47
C LYS A 94 11.80 -4.93 3.02
N ALA A 95 12.33 -4.07 2.15
CA ALA A 95 13.29 -3.04 2.55
C ALA A 95 12.65 -1.97 3.43
N TYR A 96 11.43 -1.53 3.08
CA TYR A 96 10.69 -0.52 3.83
C TYR A 96 10.42 -0.94 5.27
N SER A 97 9.98 -2.18 5.47
CA SER A 97 9.66 -2.72 6.80
C SER A 97 10.85 -3.34 7.52
N ASN A 98 11.95 -3.55 6.82
CA ASN A 98 13.07 -4.37 7.29
C ASN A 98 12.62 -5.78 7.73
N TRP A 99 11.63 -6.33 7.00
CA TRP A 99 11.04 -7.64 7.28
C TRP A 99 11.09 -8.51 6.02
N PRO A 100 11.65 -9.72 6.09
CA PRO A 100 12.02 -10.47 4.88
C PRO A 100 10.88 -11.21 4.20
N THR A 101 9.71 -11.29 4.82
CA THR A 101 8.62 -12.14 4.34
C THR A 101 7.35 -11.35 4.04
N ILE A 102 6.50 -11.94 3.21
CA ILE A 102 5.16 -11.47 2.86
C ILE A 102 4.19 -12.60 3.24
N PRO A 103 3.02 -12.31 3.81
CA PRO A 103 2.33 -11.03 3.88
C PRO A 103 2.86 -10.08 4.97
N GLN A 104 2.51 -8.78 4.82
CA GLN A 104 2.83 -7.76 5.80
C GLN A 104 1.58 -6.90 6.06
N LEU A 105 1.21 -6.79 7.32
CA LEU A 105 0.03 -6.04 7.76
C LEU A 105 0.46 -4.70 8.36
N TYR A 106 -0.21 -3.64 7.93
CA TYR A 106 -0.02 -2.28 8.45
C TYR A 106 -1.34 -1.75 8.98
N VAL A 107 -1.29 -1.10 10.13
CA VAL A 107 -2.45 -0.45 10.76
C VAL A 107 -2.07 1.00 11.06
N LYS A 108 -2.78 1.95 10.46
CA LYS A 108 -2.53 3.40 10.64
C LYS A 108 -1.07 3.79 10.40
N GLY A 109 -0.44 3.17 9.40
CA GLY A 109 0.97 3.42 9.05
C GLY A 109 1.99 2.66 9.88
N GLU A 110 1.55 1.92 10.90
CA GLU A 110 2.45 1.11 11.72
C GLU A 110 2.50 -0.34 11.23
N PHE A 111 3.70 -0.88 11.14
CA PHE A 111 3.91 -2.27 10.80
C PHE A 111 3.50 -3.16 11.98
N VAL A 112 2.55 -4.05 11.73
CA VAL A 112 2.07 -5.01 12.74
C VAL A 112 2.91 -6.28 12.72
N GLY A 113 3.09 -6.87 11.55
CA GLY A 113 3.86 -8.09 11.40
C GLY A 113 3.45 -8.90 10.18
N GLY A 114 4.03 -10.08 10.08
CA GLY A 114 3.68 -11.07 9.07
C GLY A 114 2.53 -11.98 9.51
N ALA A 115 2.35 -13.09 8.79
CA ALA A 115 1.25 -14.02 9.05
C ALA A 115 1.31 -14.61 10.48
N ASP A 116 2.49 -15.00 10.94
CA ASP A 116 2.63 -15.62 12.25
C ASP A 116 2.28 -14.67 13.39
N ILE A 117 2.79 -13.45 13.33
CA ILE A 117 2.52 -12.42 14.34
C ILE A 117 1.05 -12.03 14.32
N THR A 118 0.47 -11.85 13.14
CA THR A 118 -0.95 -11.53 13.00
C THR A 118 -1.82 -12.63 13.59
N ARG A 119 -1.49 -13.88 13.33
CA ARG A 119 -2.21 -15.02 13.88
C ARG A 119 -2.10 -15.09 15.41
N GLU A 120 -0.91 -14.92 15.95
CA GLU A 120 -0.70 -14.92 17.41
C GLU A 120 -1.46 -13.81 18.09
N MET A 121 -1.41 -12.60 17.53
CA MET A 121 -2.15 -11.46 18.05
C MET A 121 -3.66 -11.66 17.95
N PHE A 122 -4.13 -12.31 16.90
CA PHE A 122 -5.54 -12.65 16.75
C PHE A 122 -5.98 -13.65 17.83
N GLN A 123 -5.19 -14.70 18.06
CA GLN A 123 -5.51 -15.73 19.04
C GLN A 123 -5.48 -15.21 20.47
N SER A 124 -4.60 -14.28 20.78
CA SER A 124 -4.49 -13.66 22.11
C SER A 124 -5.50 -12.52 22.35
N GLY A 125 -6.16 -12.03 21.29
CA GLY A 125 -7.02 -10.85 21.35
C GLY A 125 -6.29 -9.52 21.20
N GLU A 126 -4.96 -9.55 21.10
CA GLU A 126 -4.15 -8.32 20.97
C GLU A 126 -4.44 -7.58 19.67
N LEU A 127 -4.70 -8.30 18.58
CA LEU A 127 -4.99 -7.69 17.28
C LEU A 127 -6.28 -6.87 17.35
N GLN A 128 -7.32 -7.42 17.95
CA GLN A 128 -8.58 -6.71 18.16
C GLN A 128 -8.37 -5.48 19.02
N GLY A 129 -7.64 -5.61 20.12
CA GLY A 129 -7.32 -4.50 21.00
C GLY A 129 -6.53 -3.40 20.32
N LEU A 130 -5.56 -3.77 19.45
CA LEU A 130 -4.81 -2.83 18.66
C LEU A 130 -5.71 -2.06 17.68
N LEU A 131 -6.58 -2.75 16.97
CA LEU A 131 -7.49 -2.14 16.01
C LEU A 131 -8.47 -1.19 16.70
N GLU A 132 -9.08 -1.61 17.79
CA GLU A 132 -10.02 -0.79 18.56
C GLU A 132 -9.32 0.42 19.17
N GLY A 133 -8.10 0.24 19.67
CA GLY A 133 -7.30 1.32 20.23
C GLY A 133 -6.91 2.38 19.21
N LYS A 134 -6.88 2.02 17.94
CA LYS A 134 -6.62 2.94 16.83
C LYS A 134 -7.90 3.48 16.17
N GLY A 135 -9.06 3.19 16.75
CA GLY A 135 -10.34 3.69 16.27
C GLY A 135 -10.89 2.94 15.06
N ILE A 136 -10.42 1.73 14.81
CA ILE A 136 -10.92 0.89 13.71
C ILE A 136 -12.04 0.02 14.24
N ALA A 137 -13.22 0.08 13.62
CA ALA A 137 -14.36 -0.70 14.04
C ALA A 137 -14.18 -2.18 13.73
N VAL A 138 -14.20 -3.01 14.74
CA VAL A 138 -14.18 -4.48 14.63
C VAL A 138 -15.63 -4.95 14.75
N ARG A 139 -16.13 -5.61 13.70
CA ARG A 139 -17.53 -6.04 13.63
C ARG A 139 -17.78 -7.36 14.34
N GLN A 140 -16.75 -8.18 14.47
CA GLN A 140 -16.82 -9.46 15.18
C GLN A 140 -15.70 -9.54 16.22
N THR A 141 -16.06 -10.01 17.39
CA THR A 141 -15.10 -10.28 18.45
C THR A 141 -14.61 -11.73 18.32
N ALA A 142 -13.34 -11.90 18.45
CA ALA A 142 -12.74 -13.23 18.45
C ALA A 142 -13.17 -14.03 19.70
#